data_350bbcb37bf644873b186d1131d8759d
#
_entry.id   350bbcb37bf644873b186d1131d8759d
#
_cell.length_a   1.000
_cell.length_b   1.000
_cell.length_c   1.000
_cell.angle_alpha   90.00
_cell.angle_beta   90.00
_cell.angle_gamma   90.00
#
_symmetry.space_group_name_H-M   'P 1'
#
loop_
_entity.id
_entity.type
_entity.pdbx_description
1 polymer ?
#
loop_
_entity_poly.entity_id
_entity_poly.type
_entity_poly.pdbx_seq_one_letter_code
_entity_poly.pdbx_strand_id
1 'polypeptide(L)'
;ARQHGITFLLLSDEDSAVIRAFGIMNTLIRPDEGKHMRWHGIPYPGTYITDEAGIVVDKDFHQHHARRLSGRGLLHRVLGTLPEQHADAPGATSEGNGVTLTTSLVDPTLMLEVISLLVCRLHIAAGQHIYAPGAPEGFTQATIEFHGEGLRFGEPAWPEPQQLNMTDLNIQVPVYQKEVIVSVPVTATSELVRLGHGLDQSSAKITIVCTYQSCDEVSCALPATIETTFSVPLEELVEPEWGKTYSKRVEQELALNVAPD
;
A
#
# COMPACT_ATOMS: atom_id res chain seq x y z
N ALA A 1 -25.51 -10.24 -6.09
CA ALA A 1 -24.59 -11.06 -6.86
C ALA A 1 -24.79 -10.86 -8.37
N ARG A 2 -25.96 -11.19 -8.94
CA ARG A 2 -26.20 -11.13 -10.40
C ARG A 2 -26.00 -9.74 -11.01
N GLN A 3 -26.44 -8.69 -10.32
CA GLN A 3 -26.35 -7.28 -10.75
C GLN A 3 -24.90 -6.81 -10.92
N HIS A 4 -23.96 -7.40 -10.18
CA HIS A 4 -22.56 -7.01 -10.16
C HIS A 4 -21.63 -8.08 -10.78
N GLY A 5 -22.18 -9.06 -11.50
CA GLY A 5 -21.40 -10.11 -12.15
C GLY A 5 -20.64 -11.04 -11.19
N ILE A 6 -21.04 -11.08 -9.90
CA ILE A 6 -20.38 -11.93 -8.90
C ILE A 6 -20.73 -13.39 -9.18
N THR A 7 -19.70 -14.18 -9.46
CA THR A 7 -19.83 -15.62 -9.83
C THR A 7 -19.50 -16.58 -8.70
N PHE A 8 -18.88 -16.09 -7.62
CA PHE A 8 -18.56 -16.88 -6.44
C PHE A 8 -19.70 -16.86 -5.40
N LEU A 9 -19.69 -17.82 -4.47
CA LEU A 9 -20.69 -17.96 -3.44
C LEU A 9 -20.55 -16.86 -2.38
N LEU A 10 -21.65 -16.14 -2.12
CA LEU A 10 -21.78 -15.23 -0.99
C LEU A 10 -22.60 -15.91 0.10
N LEU A 11 -22.04 -15.99 1.31
CA LEU A 11 -22.68 -16.58 2.47
C LEU A 11 -23.14 -15.46 3.43
N SER A 12 -24.23 -15.72 4.14
CA SER A 12 -24.72 -14.88 5.25
C SER A 12 -24.40 -15.57 6.58
N ASP A 13 -23.98 -14.77 7.56
CA ASP A 13 -23.75 -15.23 8.95
C ASP A 13 -24.75 -14.47 9.86
N GLU A 14 -26.04 -14.87 9.77
CA GLU A 14 -27.17 -14.17 10.41
C GLU A 14 -26.99 -14.02 11.94
N ASP A 15 -26.49 -15.05 12.60
CA ASP A 15 -26.29 -15.08 14.05
C ASP A 15 -24.88 -14.64 14.46
N SER A 16 -24.03 -14.20 13.52
CA SER A 16 -22.62 -13.89 13.73
C SER A 16 -21.84 -15.04 14.38
N ALA A 17 -22.27 -16.28 14.15
CA ALA A 17 -21.64 -17.46 14.74
C ALA A 17 -20.25 -17.72 14.17
N VAL A 18 -20.10 -17.60 12.83
CA VAL A 18 -18.83 -17.76 12.14
C VAL A 18 -17.87 -16.63 12.50
N ILE A 19 -18.33 -15.38 12.50
CA ILE A 19 -17.56 -14.20 12.88
C ILE A 19 -16.98 -14.36 14.29
N ARG A 20 -17.78 -14.89 15.24
CA ARG A 20 -17.31 -15.18 16.60
C ARG A 20 -16.32 -16.32 16.66
N ALA A 21 -16.58 -17.41 15.93
CA ALA A 21 -15.68 -18.56 15.89
C ALA A 21 -14.30 -18.21 15.33
N PHE A 22 -14.25 -17.31 14.32
CA PHE A 22 -13.01 -16.80 13.75
C PHE A 22 -12.36 -15.67 14.59
N GLY A 23 -13.04 -15.18 15.63
CA GLY A 23 -12.51 -14.11 16.49
C GLY A 23 -12.41 -12.74 15.82
N ILE A 24 -13.17 -12.51 14.75
CA ILE A 24 -13.10 -11.28 13.93
C ILE A 24 -14.28 -10.33 14.16
N MET A 25 -15.10 -10.57 15.17
CA MET A 25 -16.19 -9.65 15.51
C MET A 25 -15.63 -8.27 15.88
N ASN A 26 -16.21 -7.22 15.30
CA ASN A 26 -15.79 -5.85 15.58
C ASN A 26 -16.20 -5.43 16.98
N THR A 27 -15.28 -5.50 17.92
CA THR A 27 -15.46 -5.16 19.33
C THR A 27 -15.45 -3.66 19.61
N LEU A 28 -15.11 -2.82 18.63
CA LEU A 28 -15.19 -1.36 18.74
C LEU A 28 -16.62 -0.85 18.62
N ILE A 29 -17.52 -1.67 18.08
CA ILE A 29 -18.95 -1.34 17.96
C ILE A 29 -19.71 -1.99 19.10
N ARG A 30 -20.12 -1.19 20.07
CA ARG A 30 -20.85 -1.66 21.26
C ARG A 30 -22.34 -1.73 21.01
N PRO A 31 -23.06 -2.70 21.60
CA PRO A 31 -24.50 -2.87 21.41
C PRO A 31 -25.35 -1.72 22.00
N ASP A 32 -24.80 -0.93 22.91
CA ASP A 32 -25.46 0.12 23.69
C ASP A 32 -25.10 1.56 23.23
N GLU A 33 -24.25 1.71 22.24
CA GLU A 33 -23.82 3.02 21.71
C GLU A 33 -24.69 3.51 20.55
N GLY A 34 -25.88 4.02 20.84
CA GLY A 34 -26.71 4.93 20.03
C GLY A 34 -26.76 4.65 18.52
N LYS A 35 -26.23 5.54 17.70
CA LYS A 35 -26.30 5.49 16.23
C LYS A 35 -25.61 4.27 15.61
N HIS A 36 -24.67 3.62 16.32
CA HIS A 36 -23.88 2.51 15.83
C HIS A 36 -24.45 1.13 16.18
N MET A 37 -25.51 1.05 16.97
CA MET A 37 -26.13 -0.20 17.41
C MET A 37 -26.51 -1.14 16.26
N ARG A 38 -26.93 -0.60 15.11
CA ARG A 38 -27.25 -1.37 13.88
C ARG A 38 -26.04 -2.07 13.23
N TRP A 39 -24.82 -1.64 13.59
CA TRP A 39 -23.60 -2.20 13.09
C TRP A 39 -22.96 -3.23 14.05
N HIS A 40 -23.59 -3.43 15.22
CA HIS A 40 -23.14 -4.44 16.16
C HIS A 40 -23.25 -5.83 15.54
N GLY A 41 -22.22 -6.65 15.73
CA GLY A 41 -22.17 -8.02 15.17
C GLY A 41 -21.52 -8.13 13.79
N ILE A 42 -21.11 -7.01 13.15
CA ILE A 42 -20.33 -7.09 11.91
C ILE A 42 -18.86 -7.45 12.20
N PRO A 43 -18.15 -8.06 11.25
CA PRO A 43 -16.74 -8.38 11.41
C PRO A 43 -15.82 -7.16 11.19
N TYR A 44 -14.59 -7.26 11.67
CA TYR A 44 -13.52 -6.47 11.11
C TYR A 44 -13.35 -6.85 9.63
N PRO A 45 -13.12 -5.86 8.75
CA PRO A 45 -12.85 -6.13 7.37
C PRO A 45 -11.50 -6.83 7.19
N GLY A 46 -11.47 -7.87 6.39
CA GLY A 46 -10.23 -8.59 6.11
C GLY A 46 -10.41 -9.79 5.21
N THR A 47 -9.29 -10.45 4.97
CA THR A 47 -9.18 -11.61 4.11
C THR A 47 -8.34 -12.67 4.82
N TYR A 48 -8.79 -13.92 4.81
CA TYR A 48 -7.97 -15.08 5.10
C TYR A 48 -7.47 -15.69 3.80
N ILE A 49 -6.21 -16.09 3.78
CA ILE A 49 -5.59 -16.82 2.69
C ILE A 49 -5.35 -18.24 3.19
N THR A 50 -5.84 -19.23 2.45
CA THR A 50 -5.70 -20.66 2.80
C THR A 50 -4.90 -21.38 1.73
N ASP A 51 -4.25 -22.45 2.14
CA ASP A 51 -3.70 -23.45 1.21
C ASP A 51 -4.80 -24.33 0.61
N GLU A 52 -4.41 -25.30 -0.24
CA GLU A 52 -5.33 -26.24 -0.88
C GLU A 52 -6.04 -27.18 0.12
N ALA A 53 -5.49 -27.38 1.29
CA ALA A 53 -6.09 -28.16 2.38
C ALA A 53 -7.08 -27.34 3.22
N GLY A 54 -7.25 -26.04 2.93
CA GLY A 54 -8.10 -25.13 3.69
C GLY A 54 -7.46 -24.60 4.98
N ILE A 55 -6.16 -24.81 5.18
CA ILE A 55 -5.42 -24.28 6.33
C ILE A 55 -5.08 -22.83 6.08
N VAL A 56 -5.36 -21.95 7.07
CA VAL A 56 -5.02 -20.53 6.98
C VAL A 56 -3.51 -20.37 7.03
N VAL A 57 -2.93 -19.87 5.94
CA VAL A 57 -1.49 -19.61 5.79
C VAL A 57 -1.15 -18.15 5.97
N ASP A 58 -2.11 -17.23 5.72
CA ASP A 58 -1.93 -15.79 5.93
C ASP A 58 -3.27 -15.11 6.17
N LYS A 59 -3.22 -13.86 6.67
CA LYS A 59 -4.41 -13.05 6.94
C LYS A 59 -4.11 -11.57 6.78
N ASP A 60 -5.10 -10.82 6.27
CA ASP A 60 -5.08 -9.37 6.15
C ASP A 60 -6.33 -8.77 6.79
N PHE A 61 -6.19 -8.10 7.93
CA PHE A 61 -7.29 -7.49 8.68
C PHE A 61 -6.92 -6.09 9.14
N HIS A 62 -7.89 -5.18 9.02
CA HIS A 62 -7.71 -3.78 9.39
C HIS A 62 -8.79 -3.31 10.37
N GLN A 63 -8.40 -2.44 11.30
CA GLN A 63 -9.37 -1.81 12.20
C GLN A 63 -10.23 -0.76 11.49
N HIS A 64 -9.68 -0.10 10.48
CA HIS A 64 -10.42 0.87 9.68
C HIS A 64 -11.36 0.16 8.72
N HIS A 65 -12.67 0.48 8.79
CA HIS A 65 -13.73 -0.24 8.08
C HIS A 65 -13.63 -0.20 6.54
N ALA A 66 -13.00 0.80 5.97
CA ALA A 66 -12.79 0.93 4.52
C ALA A 66 -11.46 0.35 4.03
N ARG A 67 -10.49 0.07 4.93
CA ARG A 67 -9.14 -0.33 4.53
C ARG A 67 -9.09 -1.75 3.99
N ARG A 68 -8.48 -1.89 2.81
CA ARG A 68 -8.32 -3.18 2.09
C ARG A 68 -7.03 -3.14 1.27
N LEU A 69 -6.48 -4.31 0.99
CA LEU A 69 -5.51 -4.46 -0.10
C LEU A 69 -6.20 -4.26 -1.45
N SER A 70 -5.52 -3.63 -2.40
CA SER A 70 -5.93 -3.67 -3.79
C SER A 70 -5.90 -5.11 -4.32
N GLY A 71 -6.62 -5.39 -5.41
CA GLY A 71 -6.60 -6.73 -6.01
C GLY A 71 -5.18 -7.17 -6.39
N ARG A 72 -4.35 -6.26 -6.91
CA ARG A 72 -2.95 -6.53 -7.24
C ARG A 72 -2.08 -6.69 -5.99
N GLY A 73 -2.32 -5.91 -4.96
CA GLY A 73 -1.65 -6.06 -3.66
C GLY A 73 -1.96 -7.41 -3.01
N LEU A 74 -3.21 -7.87 -3.12
CA LEU A 74 -3.60 -9.20 -2.63
C LEU A 74 -2.93 -10.32 -3.44
N LEU A 75 -2.87 -10.21 -4.79
CA LEU A 75 -2.17 -11.18 -5.63
C LEU A 75 -0.68 -11.25 -5.31
N HIS A 76 -0.02 -10.10 -5.10
CA HIS A 76 1.37 -10.06 -4.66
C HIS A 76 1.57 -10.86 -3.35
N ARG A 77 0.69 -10.62 -2.38
CA ARG A 77 0.76 -11.29 -1.07
C ARG A 77 0.55 -12.79 -1.16
N VAL A 78 -0.40 -13.25 -2.00
CA VAL A 78 -0.72 -14.68 -2.18
C VAL A 78 0.37 -15.40 -2.97
N LEU A 79 0.86 -14.80 -4.04
CA LEU A 79 1.79 -15.44 -4.97
C LEU A 79 3.27 -15.24 -4.58
N GLY A 80 3.57 -14.31 -3.68
CA GLY A 80 4.95 -13.95 -3.31
C GLY A 80 5.75 -13.32 -4.44
N THR A 81 5.08 -12.94 -5.55
CA THR A 81 5.69 -12.31 -6.72
C THR A 81 5.06 -10.95 -6.97
N LEU A 82 5.85 -9.99 -7.44
CA LEU A 82 5.30 -8.71 -7.85
C LEU A 82 4.31 -8.93 -9.01
N PRO A 83 3.08 -8.40 -8.92
CA PRO A 83 2.14 -8.48 -10.03
C PRO A 83 2.68 -7.70 -11.22
N GLU A 84 2.28 -8.09 -12.42
CA GLU A 84 2.52 -7.27 -13.60
C GLU A 84 1.95 -5.87 -13.39
N GLN A 85 2.78 -4.87 -13.71
CA GLN A 85 2.36 -3.49 -13.66
C GLN A 85 1.23 -3.26 -14.67
N HIS A 86 0.20 -2.50 -14.28
CA HIS A 86 -0.82 -2.08 -15.23
C HIS A 86 -0.19 -1.20 -16.32
N ALA A 87 -0.63 -1.32 -17.57
CA ALA A 87 -0.04 -0.55 -18.69
C ALA A 87 -0.10 0.97 -18.48
N ASP A 88 -1.18 1.44 -17.82
CA ASP A 88 -1.41 2.86 -17.51
C ASP A 88 -0.97 3.24 -16.09
N ALA A 89 -0.20 2.37 -15.40
CA ALA A 89 0.25 2.66 -14.03
C ALA A 89 1.22 3.85 -14.03
N PRO A 90 0.99 4.85 -13.18
CA PRO A 90 1.85 6.01 -13.09
C PRO A 90 3.22 5.66 -12.51
N GLY A 91 4.25 6.36 -12.97
CA GLY A 91 5.61 6.18 -12.51
C GLY A 91 6.57 7.20 -13.09
N ALA A 92 7.81 7.14 -12.66
CA ALA A 92 8.90 7.98 -13.15
C ALA A 92 10.25 7.29 -13.04
N THR A 93 11.23 7.77 -13.79
CA THR A 93 12.61 7.28 -13.79
C THR A 93 13.56 8.45 -13.63
N SER A 94 14.57 8.27 -12.79
CA SER A 94 15.69 9.21 -12.60
C SER A 94 17.01 8.44 -12.51
N GLU A 95 18.09 9.09 -12.92
CA GLU A 95 19.43 8.50 -12.96
C GLU A 95 20.42 9.32 -12.13
N GLY A 96 21.40 8.66 -11.54
CA GLY A 96 22.49 9.30 -10.82
C GLY A 96 23.58 8.29 -10.43
N ASN A 97 24.85 8.69 -10.56
CA ASN A 97 26.06 7.99 -10.09
C ASN A 97 26.00 6.44 -10.21
N GLY A 98 25.72 5.94 -11.42
CA GLY A 98 25.72 4.50 -11.70
C GLY A 98 24.48 3.74 -11.23
N VAL A 99 23.43 4.44 -10.77
CA VAL A 99 22.14 3.85 -10.40
C VAL A 99 21.02 4.53 -11.16
N THR A 100 20.11 3.75 -11.72
CA THR A 100 18.83 4.22 -12.29
C THR A 100 17.71 3.79 -11.35
N LEU A 101 16.94 4.75 -10.86
CA LEU A 101 15.75 4.50 -10.05
C LEU A 101 14.51 4.62 -10.93
N THR A 102 13.80 3.52 -11.14
CA THR A 102 12.48 3.50 -11.78
C THR A 102 11.43 3.20 -10.72
N THR A 103 10.47 4.08 -10.59
CA THR A 103 9.38 3.96 -9.62
C THR A 103 8.05 3.87 -10.34
N SER A 104 7.15 3.02 -9.86
CA SER A 104 5.82 2.90 -10.42
C SER A 104 4.83 2.36 -9.39
N LEU A 105 3.58 2.78 -9.52
CA LEU A 105 2.47 2.13 -8.82
C LEU A 105 2.10 0.83 -9.56
N VAL A 106 1.60 -0.18 -8.86
CA VAL A 106 1.09 -1.40 -9.53
C VAL A 106 -0.32 -1.20 -10.08
N ASP A 107 -1.10 -0.33 -9.48
CA ASP A 107 -2.46 0.04 -9.89
C ASP A 107 -2.43 1.36 -10.70
N PRO A 108 -3.38 1.58 -11.63
CA PRO A 108 -3.43 2.81 -12.43
C PRO A 108 -3.84 4.03 -11.61
N THR A 109 -4.53 3.82 -10.49
CA THR A 109 -5.08 4.85 -9.60
C THR A 109 -4.87 4.49 -8.14
N LEU A 110 -4.95 5.45 -7.23
CA LEU A 110 -5.10 5.22 -5.80
C LEU A 110 -6.54 5.46 -5.40
N MET A 111 -7.18 4.44 -4.87
CA MET A 111 -8.50 4.52 -4.27
C MET A 111 -8.35 4.83 -2.78
N LEU A 112 -9.22 5.70 -2.24
CA LEU A 112 -9.21 6.07 -0.82
C LEU A 112 -9.28 4.83 0.09
N GLU A 113 -8.41 4.78 1.09
CA GLU A 113 -8.29 3.71 2.08
C GLU A 113 -8.00 2.30 1.49
N VAL A 114 -7.71 2.21 0.19
CA VAL A 114 -7.25 0.97 -0.44
C VAL A 114 -5.72 0.99 -0.50
N ILE A 115 -5.11 -0.07 -0.01
CA ILE A 115 -3.66 -0.25 0.00
C ILE A 115 -3.22 -0.78 -1.35
N SER A 116 -2.46 0.01 -2.10
CA SER A 116 -1.76 -0.38 -3.31
C SER A 116 -0.27 -0.62 -3.03
N LEU A 117 0.49 -1.03 -4.02
CA LEU A 117 1.94 -1.19 -3.94
C LEU A 117 2.63 -0.17 -4.83
N LEU A 118 3.61 0.52 -4.25
CA LEU A 118 4.61 1.29 -4.95
C LEU A 118 5.84 0.40 -5.12
N VAL A 119 6.38 0.31 -6.32
CA VAL A 119 7.55 -0.50 -6.66
C VAL A 119 8.69 0.42 -7.05
N CYS A 120 9.81 0.30 -6.37
CA CYS A 120 11.07 0.99 -6.68
C CYS A 120 12.08 -0.03 -7.21
N ARG A 121 12.50 0.13 -8.47
CA ARG A 121 13.56 -0.67 -9.11
C ARG A 121 14.82 0.15 -9.19
N LEU A 122 15.87 -0.29 -8.50
CA LEU A 122 17.19 0.29 -8.61
C LEU A 122 18.01 -0.60 -9.55
N HIS A 123 18.33 -0.09 -10.72
CA HIS A 123 19.26 -0.74 -11.64
C HIS A 123 20.66 -0.18 -11.38
N ILE A 124 21.58 -1.06 -10.96
CA ILE A 124 22.96 -0.71 -10.60
C ILE A 124 23.85 -1.04 -11.79
N ALA A 125 24.71 -0.11 -12.19
CA ALA A 125 25.61 -0.27 -13.33
C ALA A 125 26.51 -1.51 -13.17
N ALA A 126 26.88 -2.11 -14.30
CA ALA A 126 27.71 -3.31 -14.30
C ALA A 126 29.04 -3.06 -13.60
N GLY A 127 29.46 -4.01 -12.75
CA GLY A 127 30.68 -3.91 -11.96
C GLY A 127 30.57 -3.04 -10.71
N GLN A 128 29.40 -2.44 -10.46
CA GLN A 128 29.13 -1.65 -9.27
C GLN A 128 28.23 -2.39 -8.28
N HIS A 129 28.27 -1.92 -7.03
CA HIS A 129 27.36 -2.31 -5.96
C HIS A 129 26.97 -1.11 -5.11
N ILE A 130 25.86 -1.23 -4.40
CA ILE A 130 25.46 -0.29 -3.35
C ILE A 130 25.30 -1.04 -2.04
N TYR A 131 25.56 -0.37 -0.91
CA TYR A 131 25.42 -0.99 0.40
C TYR A 131 23.94 -1.13 0.77
N ALA A 132 23.57 -2.33 1.22
CA ALA A 132 22.21 -2.62 1.66
C ALA A 132 21.93 -2.04 3.05
N PRO A 133 20.65 -1.90 3.46
CA PRO A 133 20.28 -1.63 4.85
C PRO A 133 20.93 -2.65 5.80
N GLY A 134 21.46 -2.17 6.93
CA GLY A 134 22.20 -2.98 7.89
C GLY A 134 23.72 -3.05 7.63
N ALA A 135 24.25 -2.30 6.66
CA ALA A 135 25.70 -2.14 6.50
C ALA A 135 26.33 -1.51 7.76
N PRO A 136 27.57 -1.91 8.12
CA PRO A 136 28.27 -1.38 9.30
C PRO A 136 28.48 0.13 9.24
N GLU A 137 28.78 0.72 10.39
CA GLU A 137 29.16 2.14 10.48
C GLU A 137 30.36 2.45 9.57
N GLY A 138 30.32 3.59 8.89
CA GLY A 138 31.31 4.00 7.89
C GLY A 138 30.90 3.71 6.44
N PHE A 139 29.87 2.91 6.22
CA PHE A 139 29.30 2.64 4.89
C PHE A 139 27.96 3.37 4.73
N THR A 140 27.78 4.08 3.63
CA THR A 140 26.48 4.75 3.33
C THR A 140 25.52 3.72 2.76
N GLN A 141 24.67 3.18 3.63
CA GLN A 141 23.61 2.23 3.25
C GLN A 141 22.55 2.88 2.37
N ALA A 142 21.96 2.10 1.47
CA ALA A 142 20.82 2.54 0.67
C ALA A 142 19.60 2.78 1.56
N THR A 143 18.97 3.95 1.40
CA THR A 143 17.72 4.32 2.05
C THR A 143 16.74 4.86 1.03
N ILE A 144 15.45 4.65 1.25
CA ILE A 144 14.39 5.23 0.42
C ILE A 144 13.37 5.91 1.34
N GLU A 145 13.13 7.19 1.07
CA GLU A 145 12.11 7.99 1.77
C GLU A 145 10.98 8.31 0.80
N PHE A 146 9.76 8.40 1.33
CA PHE A 146 8.54 8.61 0.56
C PHE A 146 7.79 9.81 1.11
N HIS A 147 7.36 10.70 0.21
CA HIS A 147 6.61 11.90 0.56
C HIS A 147 5.37 12.02 -0.35
N GLY A 148 4.24 12.42 0.24
CA GLY A 148 3.00 12.70 -0.47
C GLY A 148 1.95 13.19 0.51
N GLU A 149 1.36 14.36 0.22
CA GLU A 149 0.30 14.92 1.04
C GLU A 149 -0.94 14.02 0.99
N GLY A 150 -1.51 13.70 2.15
CA GLY A 150 -2.66 12.82 2.26
C GLY A 150 -2.38 11.35 1.91
N LEU A 151 -1.11 10.98 1.74
CA LEU A 151 -0.69 9.59 1.51
C LEU A 151 -0.02 9.03 2.76
N ARG A 152 -0.23 7.74 2.99
CA ARG A 152 0.48 6.97 3.99
C ARG A 152 1.28 5.87 3.33
N PHE A 153 2.55 5.78 3.67
CA PHE A 153 3.46 4.74 3.21
C PHE A 153 3.72 3.75 4.35
N GLY A 154 3.76 2.46 4.01
CA GLY A 154 4.18 1.40 4.91
C GLY A 154 5.69 1.21 4.90
N GLU A 155 6.17 0.19 5.61
CA GLU A 155 7.58 -0.16 5.64
C GLU A 155 8.04 -0.68 4.26
N PRO A 156 9.19 -0.20 3.74
CA PRO A 156 9.80 -0.72 2.52
C PRO A 156 10.24 -2.18 2.70
N ALA A 157 9.79 -3.07 1.83
CA ALA A 157 10.24 -4.45 1.77
C ALA A 157 11.46 -4.56 0.84
N TRP A 158 12.64 -4.63 1.43
CA TRP A 158 13.90 -4.85 0.74
C TRP A 158 14.13 -6.36 0.51
N PRO A 159 14.71 -6.77 -0.63
CA PRO A 159 15.10 -8.16 -0.82
C PRO A 159 16.32 -8.52 0.05
N GLU A 160 16.57 -9.82 0.19
CA GLU A 160 17.76 -10.33 0.89
C GLU A 160 19.03 -9.85 0.18
N PRO A 161 19.97 -9.18 0.90
CA PRO A 161 21.20 -8.71 0.29
C PRO A 161 22.23 -9.82 0.10
N GLN A 162 23.14 -9.62 -0.85
CA GLN A 162 24.34 -10.44 -0.99
C GLN A 162 25.41 -10.00 0.01
N GLN A 163 26.26 -10.95 0.46
CA GLN A 163 27.37 -10.64 1.33
C GLN A 163 28.65 -10.45 0.51
N LEU A 164 29.21 -9.24 0.54
CA LEU A 164 30.51 -8.92 -0.06
C LEU A 164 31.62 -9.10 0.98
N ASN A 165 32.60 -9.96 0.67
CA ASN A 165 33.77 -10.13 1.53
C ASN A 165 34.79 -9.03 1.24
N MET A 166 35.03 -8.15 2.19
CA MET A 166 36.10 -7.15 2.16
C MET A 166 37.33 -7.71 2.85
N THR A 167 38.21 -8.34 2.06
CA THR A 167 39.38 -9.10 2.56
C THR A 167 40.32 -8.21 3.38
N ASP A 168 40.56 -6.98 2.92
CA ASP A 168 41.45 -6.03 3.56
C ASP A 168 40.98 -5.57 4.94
N LEU A 169 39.68 -5.55 5.16
CA LEU A 169 39.06 -5.19 6.43
C LEU A 169 38.60 -6.40 7.26
N ASN A 170 38.70 -7.61 6.68
CA ASN A 170 38.25 -8.87 7.27
C ASN A 170 36.77 -8.80 7.77
N ILE A 171 35.89 -8.18 6.99
CA ILE A 171 34.45 -8.06 7.27
C ILE A 171 33.60 -8.51 6.09
N GLN A 172 32.37 -8.87 6.37
CA GLN A 172 31.31 -9.07 5.38
C GLN A 172 30.36 -7.88 5.42
N VAL A 173 30.03 -7.36 4.25
CA VAL A 173 29.14 -6.20 4.13
C VAL A 173 27.96 -6.56 3.22
N PRO A 174 26.71 -6.29 3.65
CA PRO A 174 25.54 -6.54 2.83
C PRO A 174 25.49 -5.53 1.68
N VAL A 175 25.34 -6.04 0.45
CA VAL A 175 25.33 -5.22 -0.76
C VAL A 175 24.24 -5.68 -1.74
N TYR A 176 23.90 -4.78 -2.64
CA TYR A 176 23.10 -5.08 -3.81
C TYR A 176 23.89 -4.82 -5.09
N GLN A 177 23.64 -5.65 -6.10
CA GLN A 177 24.24 -5.57 -7.43
C GLN A 177 23.17 -5.81 -8.49
N LYS A 178 23.38 -5.32 -9.69
CA LYS A 178 22.50 -5.47 -10.86
C LYS A 178 21.15 -4.80 -10.68
N GLU A 179 20.19 -5.47 -10.07
CA GLU A 179 18.82 -4.97 -9.86
C GLU A 179 18.36 -5.27 -8.43
N VAL A 180 17.72 -4.26 -7.84
CA VAL A 180 17.06 -4.36 -6.54
C VAL A 180 15.63 -3.88 -6.69
N ILE A 181 14.68 -4.67 -6.20
CA ILE A 181 13.27 -4.31 -6.23
C ILE A 181 12.78 -4.15 -4.80
N VAL A 182 12.36 -2.94 -4.48
CA VAL A 182 11.76 -2.60 -3.18
C VAL A 182 10.28 -2.33 -3.38
N SER A 183 9.44 -3.00 -2.62
CA SER A 183 8.00 -2.76 -2.63
C SER A 183 7.54 -2.06 -1.37
N VAL A 184 6.61 -1.11 -1.50
CA VAL A 184 6.12 -0.28 -0.41
C VAL A 184 4.61 -0.19 -0.48
N PRO A 185 3.88 -0.55 0.59
CA PRO A 185 2.45 -0.28 0.67
C PRO A 185 2.18 1.23 0.66
N VAL A 186 1.24 1.68 -0.14
CA VAL A 186 0.80 3.06 -0.19
C VAL A 186 -0.72 3.16 -0.12
N THR A 187 -1.23 4.12 0.63
CA THR A 187 -2.67 4.33 0.84
C THR A 187 -2.99 5.81 0.75
N ALA A 188 -3.98 6.16 -0.06
CA ALA A 188 -4.61 7.48 -0.04
C ALA A 188 -5.56 7.56 1.16
N THR A 189 -5.38 8.57 2.02
CA THR A 189 -6.14 8.71 3.26
C THR A 189 -7.33 9.64 3.13
N SER A 190 -8.24 9.59 4.09
CA SER A 190 -9.39 10.48 4.18
C SER A 190 -9.02 11.96 4.37
N GLU A 191 -7.76 12.29 4.61
CA GLU A 191 -7.27 13.67 4.64
C GLU A 191 -7.41 14.39 3.28
N LEU A 192 -7.50 13.60 2.19
CA LEU A 192 -7.72 14.09 0.82
C LEU A 192 -9.21 14.38 0.50
N VAL A 193 -10.10 14.20 1.48
CA VAL A 193 -11.55 14.37 1.30
C VAL A 193 -12.06 15.55 2.12
N ARG A 194 -12.79 16.46 1.48
CA ARG A 194 -13.58 17.46 2.18
C ARG A 194 -14.96 16.91 2.51
N LEU A 195 -15.36 17.00 3.77
CA LEU A 195 -16.72 16.65 4.23
C LEU A 195 -17.77 17.35 3.37
N GLY A 196 -18.57 16.55 2.65
CA GLY A 196 -19.67 17.04 1.80
C GLY A 196 -19.28 17.44 0.37
N HIS A 197 -18.01 17.38 -0.01
CA HIS A 197 -17.52 17.79 -1.34
C HIS A 197 -16.77 16.70 -2.11
N GLY A 198 -16.51 15.52 -1.51
CA GLY A 198 -15.72 14.45 -2.11
C GLY A 198 -14.22 14.73 -2.08
N LEU A 199 -13.48 14.22 -3.07
CA LEU A 199 -12.03 14.45 -3.21
C LEU A 199 -11.73 15.93 -3.49
N ASP A 200 -10.82 16.52 -2.72
CA ASP A 200 -10.35 17.89 -2.94
C ASP A 200 -9.51 18.05 -4.21
N GLN A 201 -8.91 16.94 -4.65
CA GLN A 201 -8.03 16.89 -5.82
C GLN A 201 -8.16 15.57 -6.57
N SER A 202 -7.97 15.61 -7.88
CA SER A 202 -8.08 14.43 -8.76
C SER A 202 -6.80 13.57 -8.81
N SER A 203 -5.72 14.05 -8.22
CA SER A 203 -4.44 13.33 -8.18
C SER A 203 -3.64 13.69 -6.96
N ALA A 204 -2.81 12.75 -6.49
CA ALA A 204 -1.81 12.98 -5.46
C ALA A 204 -0.40 12.93 -6.08
N LYS A 205 0.50 13.73 -5.52
CA LYS A 205 1.92 13.75 -5.90
C LYS A 205 2.69 12.81 -4.99
N ILE A 206 3.49 11.91 -5.57
CA ILE A 206 4.43 11.06 -4.84
C ILE A 206 5.84 11.50 -5.18
N THR A 207 6.64 11.77 -4.16
CA THR A 207 8.08 12.03 -4.27
C THR A 207 8.83 10.93 -3.55
N ILE A 208 9.81 10.34 -4.20
CA ILE A 208 10.69 9.30 -3.68
C ILE A 208 12.11 9.82 -3.69
N VAL A 209 12.79 9.73 -2.55
CA VAL A 209 14.17 10.14 -2.36
C VAL A 209 14.99 8.91 -2.00
N CYS A 210 15.91 8.51 -2.87
CA CYS A 210 16.81 7.38 -2.63
C CYS A 210 18.22 7.90 -2.40
N THR A 211 18.79 7.62 -1.23
CA THR A 211 20.19 7.92 -0.89
C THR A 211 21.00 6.65 -0.89
N TYR A 212 22.17 6.64 -1.51
CA TYR A 212 23.04 5.49 -1.62
C TYR A 212 24.49 5.92 -1.86
N GLN A 213 25.38 4.97 -1.77
CA GLN A 213 26.78 5.10 -2.22
C GLN A 213 27.10 3.96 -3.19
N SER A 214 27.51 4.31 -4.41
CA SER A 214 27.93 3.33 -5.42
C SER A 214 29.44 3.13 -5.36
N CYS A 215 29.85 1.86 -5.35
CA CYS A 215 31.27 1.44 -5.31
C CYS A 215 31.53 0.40 -6.40
N ASP A 216 32.76 0.38 -6.87
CA ASP A 216 33.30 -0.72 -7.66
C ASP A 216 34.35 -1.54 -6.85
N GLU A 217 35.17 -2.38 -7.50
CA GLU A 217 36.18 -3.19 -6.82
C GLU A 217 37.32 -2.35 -6.25
N VAL A 218 37.50 -1.11 -6.70
CA VAL A 218 38.68 -0.28 -6.42
C VAL A 218 38.34 0.97 -5.62
N SER A 219 37.16 1.54 -5.86
CA SER A 219 36.79 2.85 -5.33
C SER A 219 35.29 2.99 -5.04
N CYS A 220 34.97 3.91 -4.15
CA CYS A 220 33.60 4.34 -3.89
C CYS A 220 33.41 5.78 -4.35
N ALA A 221 32.30 6.03 -5.03
CA ALA A 221 31.82 7.38 -5.29
C ALA A 221 31.41 8.08 -3.98
N LEU A 222 31.26 9.39 -4.01
CA LEU A 222 30.64 10.08 -2.90
C LEU A 222 29.16 9.64 -2.78
N PRO A 223 28.59 9.64 -1.56
CA PRO A 223 27.15 9.42 -1.39
C PRO A 223 26.34 10.31 -2.31
N ALA A 224 25.33 9.74 -2.92
CA ALA A 224 24.46 10.39 -3.89
C ALA A 224 23.00 10.24 -3.49
N THR A 225 22.18 11.18 -3.95
CA THR A 225 20.73 11.14 -3.78
C THR A 225 20.07 11.26 -5.15
N ILE A 226 19.12 10.37 -5.44
CA ILE A 226 18.23 10.44 -6.60
C ILE A 226 16.84 10.75 -6.10
N GLU A 227 16.19 11.73 -6.72
CA GLU A 227 14.79 12.05 -6.47
C GLU A 227 13.95 11.76 -7.71
N THR A 228 12.82 11.10 -7.54
CA THR A 228 11.79 10.95 -8.55
C THR A 228 10.47 11.49 -8.03
N THR A 229 9.68 12.06 -8.95
CA THR A 229 8.36 12.58 -8.62
C THR A 229 7.38 12.28 -9.76
N PHE A 230 6.18 11.82 -9.40
CA PHE A 230 5.08 11.64 -10.35
C PHE A 230 3.73 11.85 -9.69
N SER A 231 2.70 12.08 -10.51
CA SER A 231 1.31 12.22 -10.05
C SER A 231 0.55 10.93 -10.23
N VAL A 232 -0.28 10.58 -9.25
CA VAL A 232 -1.15 9.39 -9.27
C VAL A 232 -2.60 9.86 -9.27
N PRO A 233 -3.43 9.43 -10.21
CA PRO A 233 -4.86 9.70 -10.18
C PRO A 233 -5.50 9.13 -8.91
N LEU A 234 -6.44 9.89 -8.34
CA LEU A 234 -7.22 9.48 -7.16
C LEU A 234 -8.63 9.08 -7.58
N GLU A 235 -9.12 8.00 -6.98
CA GLU A 235 -10.50 7.57 -7.14
C GLU A 235 -11.19 7.52 -5.78
N GLU A 236 -12.44 7.96 -5.76
CA GLU A 236 -13.30 7.77 -4.60
C GLU A 236 -13.69 6.28 -4.48
N LEU A 237 -13.96 5.85 -3.25
CA LEU A 237 -14.62 4.57 -3.05
C LEU A 237 -15.92 4.55 -3.85
N VAL A 238 -16.10 3.54 -4.69
CA VAL A 238 -17.35 3.35 -5.44
C VAL A 238 -18.48 3.12 -4.43
N GLU A 239 -19.26 4.17 -4.18
CA GLU A 239 -20.49 3.99 -3.42
C GLU A 239 -21.50 3.19 -4.27
N PRO A 240 -22.05 2.09 -3.74
CA PRO A 240 -23.16 1.41 -4.40
C PRO A 240 -24.32 2.37 -4.62
N GLU A 241 -25.07 2.23 -5.71
CA GLU A 241 -26.22 3.10 -6.01
C GLU A 241 -27.21 3.23 -4.85
N TRP A 242 -27.38 2.18 -4.04
CA TRP A 242 -28.20 2.24 -2.84
C TRP A 242 -27.61 3.17 -1.76
N GLY A 243 -26.30 3.29 -1.66
CA GLY A 243 -25.63 4.24 -0.76
C GLY A 243 -25.92 5.68 -1.16
N LYS A 244 -25.82 5.99 -2.45
CA LYS A 244 -26.18 7.31 -2.99
C LYS A 244 -27.65 7.67 -2.75
N THR A 245 -28.54 6.69 -2.87
CA THR A 245 -29.98 6.89 -2.58
C THR A 245 -30.22 7.10 -1.09
N TYR A 246 -29.48 6.38 -0.23
CA TYR A 246 -29.55 6.52 1.21
C TYR A 246 -29.01 7.88 1.68
N SER A 247 -27.87 8.32 1.16
CA SER A 247 -27.31 9.63 1.49
C SER A 247 -28.22 10.77 1.09
N LYS A 248 -28.82 10.73 -0.11
CA LYS A 248 -29.83 11.70 -0.54
C LYS A 248 -31.04 11.71 0.36
N ARG A 249 -31.48 10.56 0.84
CA ARG A 249 -32.66 10.47 1.76
C ARG A 249 -32.30 11.05 3.12
N VAL A 250 -31.12 10.81 3.64
CA VAL A 250 -30.67 11.41 4.92
C VAL A 250 -30.52 12.92 4.79
N GLU A 251 -29.99 13.44 3.69
CA GLU A 251 -29.89 14.88 3.41
C GLU A 251 -31.31 15.51 3.35
N GLN A 252 -32.27 14.85 2.70
CA GLN A 252 -33.65 15.30 2.65
C GLN A 252 -34.31 15.29 4.02
N GLU A 253 -34.12 14.27 4.84
CA GLU A 253 -34.62 14.19 6.20
C GLU A 253 -33.98 15.23 7.12
N LEU A 254 -32.70 15.52 6.96
CA LEU A 254 -32.00 16.60 7.67
C LEU A 254 -32.53 17.99 7.25
N ALA A 255 -32.75 18.20 5.95
CA ALA A 255 -33.31 19.46 5.44
C ALA A 255 -34.74 19.72 5.89
N LEU A 256 -35.54 18.66 6.08
CA LEU A 256 -36.93 18.77 6.59
C LEU A 256 -36.99 19.03 8.10
N ASN A 257 -35.93 18.69 8.86
CA ASN A 257 -35.90 18.90 10.31
C ASN A 257 -35.26 20.25 10.72
N VAL A 258 -34.77 21.04 9.78
CA VAL A 258 -34.40 22.45 10.00
C VAL A 258 -35.66 23.28 9.75
N ALA A 259 -36.56 23.28 10.72
CA ALA A 259 -37.69 24.23 10.70
C ALA A 259 -37.11 25.64 10.89
N PRO A 260 -37.53 26.63 10.11
CA PRO A 260 -37.18 28.01 10.40
C PRO A 260 -37.94 28.46 11.66
N ASP A 261 -37.22 29.07 12.59
CA ASP A 261 -37.77 29.88 13.69
C ASP A 261 -38.59 31.07 13.16
#